data_77ca12418b81e1f143212846c07cf9e4
#
_entry.id   77ca12418b81e1f143212846c07cf9e4
#
_cell.length_a   1.000
_cell.length_b   1.000
_cell.length_c   1.000
_cell.angle_alpha   90.00
_cell.angle_beta   90.00
_cell.angle_gamma   90.00
#
_symmetry.space_group_name_H-M   'P 1'
#
loop_
_entity.id
_entity.type
_entity.pdbx_description
1 polymer ?
#
loop_
_entity_poly.entity_id
_entity_poly.type
_entity_poly.pdbx_seq_one_letter_code
_entity_poly.pdbx_strand_id
1 'polypeptide(L)'
;TGLTWDQCKDFYNCEGVKFTAPVYTESDIAILNSKIHLNPLPVLVSDPYETPELYPLEEEKACGLIWDTVNPDAYTLETFDSIIEAELAGARVTHTGACGHCSSLQSLAVYIYQGDLATPVKKCTLDSILMGDDYLMECLQKLGFDENCAKIWMYNGKNTKKVCMSTCLPLQNAVYHNPDGSLNDCIQCDEDKSGPVFQAVSGRTRRNSGLPTALCRPCNTISPIDHHY
;
A
#
# COMPACT_ATOMS: atom_id res chain seq x y z
N THR A 1 -5.17 -17.00 -3.34
CA THR A 1 -3.78 -16.65 -3.66
C THR A 1 -3.77 -15.71 -4.86
N GLY A 2 -2.92 -14.67 -4.79
CA GLY A 2 -2.72 -13.71 -5.89
C GLY A 2 -1.97 -14.33 -7.07
N LEU A 3 -2.00 -13.63 -8.20
CA LEU A 3 -1.23 -13.98 -9.38
C LEU A 3 0.15 -13.32 -9.34
N THR A 4 1.13 -13.94 -9.98
CA THR A 4 2.42 -13.30 -10.24
C THR A 4 2.27 -12.21 -11.31
N TRP A 5 3.24 -11.29 -11.41
CA TRP A 5 3.25 -10.31 -12.48
C TRP A 5 3.19 -10.95 -13.88
N ASP A 6 3.93 -12.04 -14.09
CA ASP A 6 3.92 -12.76 -15.36
C ASP A 6 2.55 -13.34 -15.74
N GLN A 7 1.77 -13.75 -14.75
CA GLN A 7 0.39 -14.19 -14.95
C GLN A 7 -0.55 -13.01 -15.19
N CYS A 8 -0.32 -11.88 -14.50
CA CYS A 8 -1.13 -10.68 -14.66
C CYS A 8 -1.03 -10.04 -16.05
N LYS A 9 0.16 -10.03 -16.66
CA LYS A 9 0.36 -9.40 -17.98
C LYS A 9 -0.48 -10.02 -19.10
N ASP A 10 -0.89 -11.27 -18.95
CA ASP A 10 -1.72 -11.96 -19.93
C ASP A 10 -3.20 -11.52 -19.85
N PHE A 11 -3.64 -11.00 -18.69
CA PHE A 11 -4.99 -10.47 -18.50
C PHE A 11 -5.16 -9.03 -18.98
N TYR A 12 -4.10 -8.23 -18.89
CA TYR A 12 -4.14 -6.82 -19.23
C TYR A 12 -3.26 -6.56 -20.45
N ASN A 13 -3.91 -6.45 -21.61
CA ASN A 13 -3.28 -5.90 -22.79
C ASN A 13 -2.99 -4.41 -22.50
N CYS A 14 -1.75 -4.12 -22.15
CA CYS A 14 -1.30 -2.77 -21.79
C CYS A 14 -1.12 -1.88 -23.01
N GLU A 15 -2.05 -1.90 -23.98
CA GLU A 15 -2.14 -1.14 -25.22
C GLU A 15 -0.97 -0.14 -25.45
N GLY A 16 0.21 -0.68 -25.82
CA GLY A 16 1.40 0.11 -26.14
C GLY A 16 2.20 0.66 -24.95
N VAL A 17 1.70 0.60 -23.72
CA VAL A 17 2.46 0.94 -22.51
C VAL A 17 2.92 -0.34 -21.84
N LYS A 18 4.15 -0.75 -22.10
CA LYS A 18 4.77 -1.84 -21.36
C LYS A 18 5.15 -1.32 -19.96
N PHE A 19 4.32 -1.56 -18.96
CA PHE A 19 4.78 -1.49 -17.59
C PHE A 19 5.78 -2.64 -17.40
N THR A 20 7.03 -2.29 -17.18
CA THR A 20 8.04 -3.25 -16.72
C THR A 20 8.14 -3.12 -15.22
N ALA A 21 7.77 -4.18 -14.50
CA ALA A 21 7.91 -4.19 -13.04
C ALA A 21 9.39 -3.98 -12.67
N PRO A 22 9.71 -2.98 -11.85
CA PRO A 22 11.08 -2.79 -11.39
C PRO A 22 11.51 -3.99 -10.55
N VAL A 23 12.80 -4.32 -10.62
CA VAL A 23 13.40 -5.41 -9.83
C VAL A 23 14.23 -4.78 -8.72
N TYR A 24 13.89 -5.11 -7.47
CA TYR A 24 14.62 -4.66 -6.29
C TYR A 24 15.37 -5.82 -5.64
N THR A 25 16.60 -5.55 -5.21
CA THR A 25 17.46 -6.51 -4.53
C THR A 25 17.29 -6.45 -3.00
N GLU A 26 17.82 -7.43 -2.30
CA GLU A 26 17.90 -7.37 -0.82
C GLU A 26 18.70 -6.15 -0.34
N SER A 27 19.69 -5.69 -1.13
CA SER A 27 20.46 -4.48 -0.83
C SER A 27 19.59 -3.23 -0.90
N ASP A 28 18.71 -3.11 -1.91
CA ASP A 28 17.77 -1.98 -2.03
C ASP A 28 16.83 -1.94 -0.83
N ILE A 29 16.29 -3.10 -0.44
CA ILE A 29 15.43 -3.24 0.74
C ILE A 29 16.17 -2.86 2.02
N ALA A 30 17.42 -3.27 2.17
CA ALA A 30 18.24 -2.92 3.33
C ALA A 30 18.52 -1.40 3.40
N ILE A 31 18.78 -0.75 2.26
CA ILE A 31 18.93 0.69 2.16
C ILE A 31 17.65 1.40 2.65
N LEU A 32 16.48 1.00 2.15
CA LEU A 32 15.21 1.59 2.57
C LEU A 32 14.98 1.48 4.09
N ASN A 33 15.29 0.31 4.67
CA ASN A 33 15.13 0.07 6.10
C ASN A 33 16.17 0.82 6.97
N SER A 34 17.29 1.26 6.40
CA SER A 34 18.32 2.00 7.13
C SER A 34 18.03 3.49 7.26
N LYS A 35 17.06 4.02 6.50
CA LYS A 35 16.78 5.47 6.44
C LYS A 35 15.92 5.94 7.61
N ILE A 36 16.18 7.16 8.07
CA ILE A 36 15.55 7.78 9.23
C ILE A 36 14.49 8.78 8.78
N HIS A 37 13.23 8.51 9.11
CA HIS A 37 12.12 9.42 8.84
C HIS A 37 12.01 10.47 9.93
N LEU A 38 12.23 11.77 9.61
CA LEU A 38 12.34 12.85 10.58
C LEU A 38 11.00 13.45 11.00
N ASN A 39 9.96 13.38 10.14
CA ASN A 39 8.65 13.97 10.39
C ASN A 39 7.50 12.96 10.26
N PRO A 40 7.53 11.81 10.94
CA PRO A 40 6.46 10.83 10.87
C PRO A 40 5.15 11.44 11.37
N LEU A 41 4.03 11.08 10.71
CA LEU A 41 2.71 11.46 11.20
C LEU A 41 2.46 10.87 12.60
N PRO A 42 1.67 11.55 13.45
CA PRO A 42 1.22 10.96 14.71
C PRO A 42 0.47 9.65 14.49
N VAL A 43 0.63 8.69 15.39
CA VAL A 43 -0.10 7.41 15.30
C VAL A 43 -1.61 7.66 15.37
N LEU A 44 -2.38 6.97 14.52
CA LEU A 44 -3.83 7.05 14.51
C LEU A 44 -4.41 6.62 15.87
N VAL A 45 -5.19 7.50 16.49
CA VAL A 45 -5.82 7.26 17.79
C VAL A 45 -7.27 6.81 17.66
N SER A 46 -7.90 6.99 16.48
CA SER A 46 -9.28 6.61 16.18
C SER A 46 -9.36 5.88 14.84
N ASP A 47 -10.45 5.13 14.66
CA ASP A 47 -10.70 4.38 13.43
C ASP A 47 -11.15 5.35 12.32
N PRO A 48 -10.38 5.50 11.22
CA PRO A 48 -10.74 6.40 10.13
C PRO A 48 -12.00 5.96 9.37
N TYR A 49 -12.40 4.71 9.46
CA TYR A 49 -13.63 4.21 8.86
C TYR A 49 -14.91 4.68 9.58
N GLU A 50 -14.79 5.19 10.80
CA GLU A 50 -15.92 5.80 11.52
C GLU A 50 -16.15 7.28 11.13
N THR A 51 -15.15 7.93 10.51
CA THR A 51 -15.20 9.33 10.06
C THR A 51 -14.54 9.51 8.70
N PRO A 52 -14.97 8.77 7.66
CA PRO A 52 -14.27 8.77 6.36
C PRO A 52 -14.26 10.13 5.66
N GLU A 53 -15.22 10.99 5.97
CA GLU A 53 -15.32 12.36 5.42
C GLU A 53 -14.16 13.27 5.84
N LEU A 54 -13.41 12.91 6.87
CA LEU A 54 -12.23 13.65 7.31
C LEU A 54 -10.98 13.31 6.47
N TYR A 55 -11.06 12.29 5.62
CA TYR A 55 -9.94 11.78 4.83
C TYR A 55 -10.30 11.78 3.33
N PRO A 56 -10.32 12.96 2.69
CA PRO A 56 -10.58 13.03 1.25
C PRO A 56 -9.46 12.33 0.47
N LEU A 57 -9.84 11.65 -0.61
CA LEU A 57 -8.87 11.06 -1.53
C LEU A 57 -8.33 12.15 -2.46
N GLU A 58 -7.02 12.37 -2.44
CA GLU A 58 -6.33 13.44 -3.17
C GLU A 58 -5.35 12.80 -4.18
N GLU A 59 -5.89 12.17 -5.22
CA GLU A 59 -5.10 11.40 -6.21
C GLU A 59 -4.20 12.27 -7.10
N GLU A 60 -4.54 13.54 -7.30
CA GLU A 60 -3.77 14.51 -8.09
C GLU A 60 -2.47 14.94 -7.41
N LYS A 61 -2.40 14.81 -6.09
CA LYS A 61 -1.22 15.17 -5.30
C LYS A 61 -0.08 14.17 -5.48
N ALA A 62 1.08 14.53 -4.96
CA ALA A 62 2.25 13.67 -4.91
C ALA A 62 2.90 13.71 -3.52
N CYS A 63 3.31 12.54 -3.03
CA CYS A 63 4.14 12.47 -1.84
C CYS A 63 5.61 12.48 -2.26
N GLY A 64 6.31 13.54 -1.89
CA GLY A 64 7.73 13.77 -2.18
C GLY A 64 8.60 13.49 -0.96
N LEU A 65 9.76 12.89 -1.20
CA LEU A 65 10.81 12.66 -0.23
C LEU A 65 11.87 13.73 -0.41
N ILE A 66 12.25 14.39 0.68
CA ILE A 66 13.30 15.40 0.73
C ILE A 66 14.40 14.90 1.66
N TRP A 67 15.61 14.73 1.12
CA TRP A 67 16.75 14.32 1.90
C TRP A 67 17.22 15.44 2.85
N ASP A 68 17.59 15.06 4.06
CA ASP A 68 18.20 16.00 4.99
C ASP A 68 19.60 16.40 4.51
N THR A 69 19.91 17.68 4.60
CA THR A 69 21.18 18.24 4.08
C THR A 69 22.37 17.98 5.00
N VAL A 70 22.13 17.60 6.24
CA VAL A 70 23.15 17.35 7.26
C VAL A 70 23.38 15.86 7.44
N ASN A 71 22.28 15.07 7.48
CA ASN A 71 22.34 13.63 7.61
C ASN A 71 21.81 12.94 6.33
N PRO A 72 22.67 12.40 5.45
CA PRO A 72 22.24 11.80 4.18
C PRO A 72 21.42 10.51 4.36
N ASP A 73 21.36 9.97 5.57
CA ASP A 73 20.50 8.82 5.87
C ASP A 73 19.13 9.22 6.42
N ALA A 74 18.87 10.51 6.56
CA ALA A 74 17.61 11.04 7.05
C ALA A 74 16.81 11.74 5.95
N TYR A 75 15.47 11.72 6.09
CA TYR A 75 14.56 12.35 5.14
C TYR A 75 13.29 12.86 5.82
N THR A 76 12.62 13.78 5.14
CA THR A 76 11.25 14.20 5.42
C THR A 76 10.33 13.81 4.27
N LEU A 77 9.03 13.74 4.55
CA LEU A 77 7.98 13.58 3.54
C LEU A 77 7.11 14.83 3.52
N GLU A 78 6.78 15.27 2.31
CA GLU A 78 5.92 16.42 2.08
C GLU A 78 4.92 16.13 0.97
N THR A 79 3.68 16.60 1.14
CA THR A 79 2.63 16.50 0.12
C THR A 79 2.70 17.73 -0.77
N PHE A 80 2.81 17.51 -2.07
CA PHE A 80 2.81 18.52 -3.13
C PHE A 80 1.50 18.44 -3.92
N ASP A 81 1.09 19.57 -4.51
CA ASP A 81 -0.13 19.62 -5.32
C ASP A 81 0.00 18.87 -6.66
N SER A 82 1.22 18.52 -7.07
CA SER A 82 1.49 17.68 -8.24
C SER A 82 2.89 17.06 -8.22
N ILE A 83 3.11 16.06 -9.08
CA ILE A 83 4.45 15.49 -9.34
C ILE A 83 5.42 16.58 -9.81
N ILE A 84 4.98 17.48 -10.71
CA ILE A 84 5.81 18.55 -11.26
C ILE A 84 6.27 19.50 -10.16
N GLU A 85 5.39 19.86 -9.24
CA GLU A 85 5.74 20.71 -8.11
C GLU A 85 6.75 20.04 -7.18
N ALA A 86 6.56 18.77 -6.86
CA ALA A 86 7.53 18.00 -6.06
C ALA A 86 8.93 18.00 -6.72
N GLU A 87 9.00 17.72 -8.01
CA GLU A 87 10.26 17.70 -8.77
C GLU A 87 10.93 19.09 -8.82
N LEU A 88 10.15 20.16 -9.03
CA LEU A 88 10.66 21.54 -9.00
C LEU A 88 11.20 21.94 -7.62
N ALA A 89 10.61 21.40 -6.54
CA ALA A 89 11.10 21.59 -5.19
C ALA A 89 12.34 20.72 -4.86
N GLY A 90 12.80 19.90 -5.81
CA GLY A 90 13.92 18.96 -5.60
C GLY A 90 13.55 17.73 -4.76
N ALA A 91 12.26 17.49 -4.54
CA ALA A 91 11.79 16.28 -3.86
C ALA A 91 11.77 15.10 -4.83
N ARG A 92 12.06 13.90 -4.30
CA ARG A 92 11.88 12.66 -5.04
C ARG A 92 10.50 12.09 -4.79
N VAL A 93 9.66 12.00 -5.83
CA VAL A 93 8.32 11.44 -5.70
C VAL A 93 8.40 9.98 -5.29
N THR A 94 7.71 9.61 -4.21
CA THR A 94 7.69 8.26 -3.68
C THR A 94 6.36 7.52 -3.94
N HIS A 95 5.28 8.25 -4.16
CA HIS A 95 4.01 7.77 -4.69
C HIS A 95 3.12 8.95 -5.13
N THR A 96 2.11 8.69 -5.96
CA THR A 96 1.04 9.68 -6.23
C THR A 96 0.03 9.67 -5.08
N GLY A 97 -0.71 10.78 -4.95
CA GLY A 97 -1.57 11.03 -3.79
C GLY A 97 -0.83 11.70 -2.63
N ALA A 98 -1.58 12.19 -1.65
CA ALA A 98 -1.02 12.82 -0.46
C ALA A 98 -0.18 11.83 0.38
N CYS A 99 0.83 12.33 1.08
CA CYS A 99 1.57 11.52 2.05
C CYS A 99 0.65 11.05 3.18
N GLY A 100 0.79 9.80 3.59
CA GLY A 100 0.00 9.18 4.64
C GLY A 100 0.82 8.24 5.53
N HIS A 101 0.13 7.45 6.32
CA HIS A 101 0.73 6.61 7.36
C HIS A 101 1.61 5.46 6.83
N CYS A 102 1.51 5.09 5.54
CA CYS A 102 2.38 4.09 4.90
C CYS A 102 3.40 4.70 3.93
N SER A 103 3.61 6.02 3.96
CA SER A 103 4.49 6.70 3.00
C SER A 103 5.98 6.57 3.32
N SER A 104 6.35 6.06 4.51
CA SER A 104 7.74 5.87 4.93
C SER A 104 8.51 4.92 4.00
N LEU A 105 9.84 5.07 3.95
CA LEU A 105 10.72 4.15 3.22
C LEU A 105 10.73 2.75 3.86
N GLN A 106 10.58 2.64 5.18
CA GLN A 106 10.43 1.35 5.86
C GLN A 106 9.15 0.64 5.39
N SER A 107 8.02 1.34 5.32
CA SER A 107 6.78 0.76 4.77
C SER A 107 6.95 0.37 3.29
N LEU A 108 7.64 1.20 2.48
CA LEU A 108 7.95 0.87 1.10
C LEU A 108 8.76 -0.44 0.99
N ALA A 109 9.75 -0.65 1.87
CA ALA A 109 10.53 -1.88 1.91
C ALA A 109 9.64 -3.12 2.10
N VAL A 110 8.61 -3.03 2.96
CA VAL A 110 7.63 -4.10 3.14
C VAL A 110 6.84 -4.35 1.86
N TYR A 111 6.35 -3.29 1.20
CA TYR A 111 5.63 -3.41 -0.07
C TYR A 111 6.48 -4.05 -1.17
N ILE A 112 7.78 -3.76 -1.22
CA ILE A 112 8.72 -4.36 -2.18
C ILE A 112 8.97 -5.84 -1.83
N TYR A 113 9.29 -6.15 -0.57
CA TYR A 113 9.61 -7.49 -0.13
C TYR A 113 8.43 -8.46 -0.23
N GLN A 114 7.24 -8.00 0.16
CA GLN A 114 6.01 -8.79 0.14
C GLN A 114 5.29 -8.61 -1.20
N GLY A 115 5.55 -9.45 -2.18
CA GLY A 115 4.87 -9.39 -3.49
C GLY A 115 3.34 -9.53 -3.40
N ASP A 116 2.83 -10.26 -2.41
CA ASP A 116 1.41 -10.43 -2.07
C ASP A 116 1.20 -10.07 -0.59
N LEU A 117 0.66 -8.89 -0.31
CA LEU A 117 0.27 -8.47 1.04
C LEU A 117 -1.13 -8.96 1.44
N ALA A 118 -2.01 -9.22 0.47
CA ALA A 118 -3.39 -9.63 0.77
C ALA A 118 -3.43 -10.96 1.53
N THR A 119 -2.59 -11.93 1.18
CA THR A 119 -2.53 -13.24 1.86
C THR A 119 -2.11 -13.13 3.33
N PRO A 120 -0.95 -12.54 3.69
CA PRO A 120 -0.54 -12.45 5.09
C PRO A 120 -1.45 -11.53 5.92
N VAL A 121 -1.91 -10.40 5.37
CA VAL A 121 -2.83 -9.50 6.07
C VAL A 121 -4.17 -10.18 6.35
N LYS A 122 -4.73 -10.89 5.36
CA LYS A 122 -5.96 -11.68 5.56
C LYS A 122 -5.76 -12.71 6.68
N LYS A 123 -4.62 -13.40 6.73
CA LYS A 123 -4.32 -14.36 7.80
C LYS A 123 -4.30 -13.66 9.15
N CYS A 124 -3.57 -12.57 9.31
CA CYS A 124 -3.54 -11.78 10.56
C CYS A 124 -4.96 -11.36 10.98
N THR A 125 -5.77 -10.88 10.04
CA THR A 125 -7.16 -10.43 10.30
C THR A 125 -8.06 -11.59 10.74
N LEU A 126 -7.97 -12.77 10.12
CA LEU A 126 -8.76 -13.93 10.51
C LEU A 126 -8.35 -14.48 11.89
N ASP A 127 -7.05 -14.58 12.15
CA ASP A 127 -6.53 -15.05 13.44
C ASP A 127 -6.96 -14.09 14.58
N SER A 128 -7.06 -12.79 14.29
CA SER A 128 -7.49 -11.78 15.26
C SER A 128 -8.95 -11.93 15.75
N ILE A 129 -9.78 -12.72 15.04
CA ILE A 129 -11.14 -13.01 15.49
C ILE A 129 -11.14 -13.68 16.87
N LEU A 130 -10.13 -14.51 17.14
CA LEU A 130 -9.98 -15.21 18.42
C LEU A 130 -8.96 -14.52 19.34
N MET A 131 -7.94 -13.87 18.77
CA MET A 131 -6.77 -13.36 19.49
C MET A 131 -6.87 -11.87 19.82
N GLY A 132 -7.80 -11.13 19.20
CA GLY A 132 -8.02 -9.71 19.45
C GLY A 132 -7.14 -8.75 18.63
N ASP A 133 -7.35 -7.44 18.85
CA ASP A 133 -6.72 -6.37 18.07
C ASP A 133 -5.21 -6.24 18.34
N ASP A 134 -4.76 -6.51 19.56
CA ASP A 134 -3.33 -6.46 19.91
C ASP A 134 -2.54 -7.50 19.12
N TYR A 135 -3.09 -8.71 18.96
CA TYR A 135 -2.51 -9.74 18.09
C TYR A 135 -2.44 -9.28 16.64
N LEU A 136 -3.53 -8.67 16.14
CA LEU A 136 -3.56 -8.17 14.76
C LEU A 136 -2.46 -7.14 14.53
N MET A 137 -2.31 -6.20 15.47
CA MET A 137 -1.26 -5.17 15.40
C MET A 137 0.15 -5.80 15.38
N GLU A 138 0.42 -6.72 16.32
CA GLU A 138 1.69 -7.45 16.39
C GLU A 138 1.98 -8.27 15.12
N CYS A 139 0.97 -8.93 14.57
CA CYS A 139 1.06 -9.70 13.35
C CYS A 139 1.46 -8.83 12.15
N LEU A 140 0.86 -7.65 12.01
CA LEU A 140 1.17 -6.68 10.97
C LEU A 140 2.58 -6.09 11.13
N GLN A 141 3.00 -5.77 12.35
CA GLN A 141 4.36 -5.31 12.63
C GLN A 141 5.41 -6.39 12.33
N LYS A 142 5.10 -7.66 12.55
CA LYS A 142 5.97 -8.79 12.16
C LYS A 142 6.17 -8.93 10.64
N LEU A 143 5.28 -8.35 9.82
CA LEU A 143 5.51 -8.22 8.37
C LEU A 143 6.56 -7.16 8.03
N GLY A 144 6.95 -6.32 9.00
CA GLY A 144 7.95 -5.27 8.85
C GLY A 144 7.38 -3.84 8.85
N PHE A 145 6.06 -3.67 8.86
CA PHE A 145 5.44 -2.34 8.92
C PHE A 145 5.83 -1.57 10.18
N ASP A 146 6.08 -0.27 10.02
CA ASP A 146 6.13 0.65 11.15
C ASP A 146 4.76 0.74 11.85
N GLU A 147 4.72 1.31 13.05
CA GLU A 147 3.51 1.38 13.86
C GLU A 147 2.37 2.12 13.14
N ASN A 148 2.69 3.20 12.42
CA ASN A 148 1.73 4.01 11.70
C ASN A 148 1.04 3.24 10.58
N CYS A 149 1.84 2.58 9.74
CA CYS A 149 1.32 1.78 8.65
C CYS A 149 0.59 0.53 9.16
N ALA A 150 1.12 -0.16 10.16
CA ALA A 150 0.44 -1.30 10.78
C ALA A 150 -0.94 -0.90 11.32
N LYS A 151 -1.08 0.31 11.88
CA LYS A 151 -2.33 0.80 12.43
C LYS A 151 -3.43 0.99 11.38
N ILE A 152 -3.12 1.60 10.24
CA ILE A 152 -4.13 1.72 9.17
C ILE A 152 -4.46 0.36 8.54
N TRP A 153 -3.48 -0.54 8.38
CA TRP A 153 -3.75 -1.92 7.95
C TRP A 153 -4.66 -2.67 8.93
N MET A 154 -4.48 -2.46 10.25
CA MET A 154 -5.36 -3.02 11.28
C MET A 154 -6.80 -2.53 11.11
N TYR A 155 -7.01 -1.22 10.94
CA TYR A 155 -8.35 -0.65 10.73
C TYR A 155 -8.97 -1.13 9.43
N ASN A 156 -8.19 -1.24 8.35
CA ASN A 156 -8.63 -1.82 7.09
C ASN A 156 -9.13 -3.26 7.27
N GLY A 157 -8.34 -4.12 7.91
CA GLY A 157 -8.75 -5.50 8.18
C GLY A 157 -10.00 -5.60 9.05
N LYS A 158 -10.16 -4.70 10.04
CA LYS A 158 -11.38 -4.62 10.88
C LYS A 158 -12.60 -4.20 10.05
N ASN A 159 -12.46 -3.18 9.21
CA ASN A 159 -13.55 -2.75 8.35
C ASN A 159 -13.95 -3.83 7.35
N THR A 160 -12.99 -4.44 6.64
CA THR A 160 -13.26 -5.56 5.71
C THR A 160 -13.96 -6.71 6.41
N LYS A 161 -13.53 -7.07 7.62
CA LYS A 161 -14.21 -8.05 8.46
C LYS A 161 -15.66 -7.63 8.77
N LYS A 162 -15.88 -6.35 9.12
CA LYS A 162 -17.23 -5.83 9.47
C LYS A 162 -18.19 -5.85 8.27
N VAL A 163 -17.72 -5.46 7.08
CA VAL A 163 -18.61 -5.20 5.93
C VAL A 163 -18.58 -6.28 4.83
N CYS A 164 -17.51 -7.09 4.75
CA CYS A 164 -17.32 -8.08 3.70
C CYS A 164 -17.29 -9.54 4.19
N MET A 165 -17.40 -9.81 5.51
CA MET A 165 -17.23 -11.16 6.07
C MET A 165 -18.14 -12.20 5.40
N SER A 166 -19.41 -11.88 5.18
CA SER A 166 -20.38 -12.82 4.58
C SER A 166 -19.99 -13.22 3.16
N THR A 167 -19.40 -12.30 2.39
CA THR A 167 -18.93 -12.53 1.03
C THR A 167 -17.57 -13.25 1.04
N CYS A 168 -16.70 -12.89 1.97
CA CYS A 168 -15.33 -13.40 2.00
C CYS A 168 -15.20 -14.81 2.62
N LEU A 169 -16.04 -15.17 3.58
CA LEU A 169 -15.91 -16.43 4.28
C LEU A 169 -16.01 -17.67 3.35
N PRO A 170 -16.96 -17.72 2.38
CA PRO A 170 -16.99 -18.80 1.39
C PRO A 170 -15.78 -18.84 0.46
N LEU A 171 -15.12 -17.69 0.23
CA LEU A 171 -14.02 -17.50 -0.71
C LEU A 171 -12.64 -17.45 -0.03
N GLN A 172 -12.53 -17.81 1.25
CA GLN A 172 -11.29 -17.69 2.01
C GLN A 172 -10.08 -18.40 1.39
N ASN A 173 -10.30 -19.49 0.65
CA ASN A 173 -9.28 -20.28 -0.03
C ASN A 173 -9.32 -20.13 -1.56
N ALA A 174 -10.20 -19.29 -2.09
CA ALA A 174 -10.33 -19.06 -3.53
C ALA A 174 -9.14 -18.27 -4.08
N VAL A 175 -8.92 -18.38 -5.38
CA VAL A 175 -8.03 -17.47 -6.12
C VAL A 175 -8.65 -16.07 -6.16
N TYR A 176 -7.80 -15.02 -6.26
CA TYR A 176 -8.28 -13.63 -6.22
C TYR A 176 -9.06 -13.21 -7.46
N HIS A 177 -8.88 -13.92 -8.57
CA HIS A 177 -9.47 -13.60 -9.86
C HIS A 177 -10.44 -14.66 -10.34
N ASN A 178 -11.50 -14.19 -10.99
CA ASN A 178 -12.40 -15.00 -11.79
C ASN A 178 -11.72 -15.40 -13.11
N PRO A 179 -12.26 -16.40 -13.85
CA PRO A 179 -11.68 -16.81 -15.14
C PRO A 179 -11.59 -15.71 -16.21
N ASP A 180 -12.40 -14.67 -16.10
CA ASP A 180 -12.39 -13.50 -16.99
C ASP A 180 -11.37 -12.41 -16.56
N GLY A 181 -10.61 -12.64 -15.49
CA GLY A 181 -9.62 -11.71 -14.95
C GLY A 181 -10.18 -10.69 -13.96
N SER A 182 -11.50 -10.59 -13.79
CA SER A 182 -12.08 -9.75 -12.75
C SER A 182 -11.73 -10.25 -11.35
N LEU A 183 -11.78 -9.36 -10.36
CA LEU A 183 -11.59 -9.76 -8.97
C LEU A 183 -12.76 -10.63 -8.50
N ASN A 184 -12.49 -11.62 -7.64
CA ASN A 184 -13.56 -12.36 -6.98
C ASN A 184 -14.33 -11.43 -6.04
N ASP A 185 -15.57 -11.82 -5.69
CA ASP A 185 -16.49 -10.98 -4.92
C ASP A 185 -15.93 -10.53 -3.56
N CYS A 186 -15.07 -11.33 -2.93
CA CYS A 186 -14.44 -10.96 -1.65
C CYS A 186 -13.44 -9.82 -1.83
N ILE A 187 -12.54 -9.95 -2.79
CA ILE A 187 -11.53 -8.92 -3.06
C ILE A 187 -12.20 -7.65 -3.61
N GLN A 188 -13.21 -7.80 -4.48
CA GLN A 188 -13.98 -6.66 -4.98
C GLN A 188 -14.70 -5.92 -3.84
N CYS A 189 -15.30 -6.65 -2.89
CA CYS A 189 -15.93 -6.03 -1.72
C CYS A 189 -14.92 -5.22 -0.88
N ASP A 190 -13.71 -5.76 -0.65
CA ASP A 190 -12.64 -5.05 0.08
C ASP A 190 -12.22 -3.77 -0.65
N GLU A 191 -11.97 -3.87 -1.96
CA GLU A 191 -11.60 -2.72 -2.80
C GLU A 191 -12.68 -1.62 -2.79
N ASP A 192 -13.95 -1.98 -2.84
CA ASP A 192 -15.06 -1.03 -2.90
C ASP A 192 -15.39 -0.40 -1.53
N LYS A 193 -15.26 -1.18 -0.45
CA LYS A 193 -15.72 -0.78 0.88
C LYS A 193 -14.61 -0.31 1.82
N SER A 194 -13.40 -0.82 1.62
CA SER A 194 -12.26 -0.48 2.47
C SER A 194 -11.20 0.32 1.72
N GLY A 195 -11.03 0.08 0.42
CA GLY A 195 -9.98 0.66 -0.42
C GLY A 195 -9.89 2.18 -0.39
N PRO A 196 -10.98 2.94 -0.59
CA PRO A 196 -10.90 4.42 -0.66
C PRO A 196 -10.37 5.06 0.63
N VAL A 197 -10.88 4.66 1.79
CA VAL A 197 -10.40 5.18 3.09
C VAL A 197 -8.97 4.70 3.36
N PHE A 198 -8.67 3.43 3.04
CA PHE A 198 -7.31 2.93 3.16
C PHE A 198 -6.34 3.78 2.35
N GLN A 199 -6.61 4.02 1.07
CA GLN A 199 -5.74 4.80 0.19
C GLN A 199 -5.55 6.23 0.71
N ALA A 200 -6.63 6.90 1.12
CA ALA A 200 -6.58 8.27 1.62
C ALA A 200 -5.72 8.40 2.89
N VAL A 201 -5.82 7.43 3.82
CA VAL A 201 -5.11 7.48 5.11
C VAL A 201 -3.71 6.88 5.02
N SER A 202 -3.53 5.79 4.29
CA SER A 202 -2.20 5.17 4.11
C SER A 202 -1.28 6.01 3.23
N GLY A 203 -1.86 6.78 2.29
CA GLY A 203 -1.15 7.49 1.23
C GLY A 203 -0.61 6.55 0.16
N ARG A 204 0.17 5.56 0.58
CA ARG A 204 0.81 4.58 -0.31
C ARG A 204 -0.08 3.37 -0.56
N THR A 205 -0.20 3.02 -1.83
CA THR A 205 -0.64 1.70 -2.31
C THR A 205 0.40 1.15 -3.29
N ARG A 206 0.31 -0.13 -3.67
CA ARG A 206 1.22 -0.67 -4.69
C ARG A 206 1.09 0.05 -6.03
N ARG A 207 -0.14 0.31 -6.45
CA ARG A 207 -0.46 0.92 -7.73
C ARG A 207 0.09 2.35 -7.86
N ASN A 208 -0.15 3.18 -6.86
CA ASN A 208 0.33 4.58 -6.88
C ASN A 208 1.84 4.72 -6.57
N SER A 209 2.51 3.62 -6.27
CA SER A 209 3.96 3.55 -6.00
C SER A 209 4.74 2.82 -7.10
N GLY A 210 4.13 2.50 -8.23
CA GLY A 210 4.83 1.81 -9.33
C GLY A 210 5.17 0.36 -9.05
N LEU A 211 4.55 -0.27 -8.07
CA LEU A 211 4.82 -1.66 -7.70
C LEU A 211 3.80 -2.62 -8.30
N PRO A 212 4.24 -3.78 -8.81
CA PRO A 212 3.33 -4.82 -9.28
C PRO A 212 2.48 -5.33 -8.12
N THR A 213 1.26 -5.74 -8.41
CA THR A 213 0.30 -6.24 -7.41
C THR A 213 -0.23 -7.62 -7.78
N ALA A 214 -0.40 -8.47 -6.77
CA ALA A 214 -1.04 -9.78 -6.91
C ALA A 214 -2.54 -9.70 -7.30
N LEU A 215 -3.11 -8.50 -7.32
CA LEU A 215 -4.48 -8.22 -7.76
C LEU A 215 -4.59 -7.85 -9.25
N CYS A 216 -3.50 -7.94 -10.02
CA CYS A 216 -3.49 -7.67 -11.46
C CYS A 216 -4.21 -6.36 -11.84
N ARG A 217 -3.57 -5.24 -11.63
CA ARG A 217 -4.13 -3.94 -12.05
C ARG A 217 -3.76 -3.63 -13.49
N PRO A 218 -4.64 -2.93 -14.26
CA PRO A 218 -4.31 -2.47 -15.59
C PRO A 218 -3.03 -1.60 -15.57
N CYS A 219 -2.14 -1.80 -16.54
CA CYS A 219 -0.84 -1.13 -16.57
C CYS A 219 -0.92 0.39 -16.57
N ASN A 220 -1.92 0.96 -17.22
CA ASN A 220 -2.16 2.41 -17.26
C ASN A 220 -2.62 3.00 -15.93
N THR A 221 -2.93 2.16 -14.94
CA THR A 221 -3.30 2.58 -13.58
C THR A 221 -2.14 2.49 -12.59
N ILE A 222 -0.96 2.04 -13.03
CA ILE A 222 0.24 1.92 -12.21
C ILE A 222 1.14 3.12 -12.49
N SER A 223 1.42 3.93 -11.48
CA SER A 223 2.32 5.08 -11.59
C SER A 223 3.76 4.62 -11.85
N PRO A 224 4.46 5.14 -12.89
CA PRO A 224 5.83 4.72 -13.22
C PRO A 224 6.85 5.40 -12.28
N ILE A 225 6.97 4.90 -11.05
CA ILE A 225 7.88 5.44 -10.02
C ILE A 225 8.96 4.41 -9.74
N ASP A 226 10.23 4.86 -9.75
CA ASP A 226 11.39 4.06 -9.41
C ASP A 226 11.86 4.32 -7.98
N HIS A 227 12.24 3.26 -7.26
CA HIS A 227 12.61 3.29 -5.84
C HIS A 227 14.06 2.86 -5.55
N HIS A 228 14.97 3.01 -6.51
CA HIS A 228 16.41 2.89 -6.23
C HIS A 228 16.91 4.20 -5.60
N TYR A 229 16.98 4.24 -4.27
CA TYR A 229 17.37 5.41 -3.46
C TYR A 229 18.86 5.41 -3.15
#